data_b52d9c73003929ca5e2f07d73a025a54
#
_entry.id   b52d9c73003929ca5e2f07d73a025a54
#
_cell.length_a   1.000
_cell.length_b   1.000
_cell.length_c   1.000
_cell.angle_alpha   90.00
_cell.angle_beta   90.00
_cell.angle_gamma   90.00
#
_symmetry.space_group_name_H-M   'P 1'
#
loop_
_entity.id
_entity.type
_entity.pdbx_description
1 polymer ?
#
loop_
_entity_poly.entity_id
_entity_poly.type
_entity_poly.pdbx_seq_one_letter_code
_entity_poly.pdbx_strand_id
1 'polypeptide(L)'
;MIDLRKWYSGRVVAPGFTAIGSGPAGVSAAETFRGKHPDIPVRILTNDPALPYAKPPLSKAYLCGRDAKLDLHSAGWFARNNVELIRGVTVDHIDLARQEVVTAGGRLYPYWHLMLGCGANAVPLCIPGGEAALSLRSFADAVILRMAARSADSAVVIGGGLIGCEAAACLASRGVPTTMVAAEQVPLQRRFGEQAGERVAKILSDNGVRFLGATTVTRIDDTDVHLDTGATLTGDVVVSATGVRPDPHLAVDAGLDTSDGRIVVDEHMHTSARNVYAAGDVALAYNVAAGRRIRAEHWRDAAQQGRIAGLTAAGVPEVWRKVPEFCCTIGESTLKYRGWGVDYDHARLVDHRDGFTVYYESAGDPVGVLTASLSCGTSNTAQARSAR
;
A
#
# COMPACT_ATOMS: atom_id res chain seq x y z
N MET A 1 -25.47 -15.48 -43.68
CA MET A 1 -24.86 -14.73 -42.59
C MET A 1 -25.23 -15.44 -41.31
N ILE A 2 -24.36 -16.34 -40.82
CA ILE A 2 -24.60 -17.15 -39.60
C ILE A 2 -24.34 -16.21 -38.41
N ASP A 3 -25.37 -15.96 -37.63
CA ASP A 3 -25.29 -15.14 -36.41
C ASP A 3 -24.51 -15.92 -35.32
N LEU A 4 -23.22 -15.64 -35.21
CA LEU A 4 -22.29 -16.24 -34.23
C LEU A 4 -22.61 -15.91 -32.78
N ARG A 5 -23.59 -15.04 -32.51
CA ARG A 5 -24.02 -14.64 -31.16
C ARG A 5 -24.78 -15.74 -30.40
N LYS A 6 -25.21 -16.81 -31.07
CA LYS A 6 -25.99 -17.90 -30.46
C LYS A 6 -25.20 -19.02 -29.81
N TRP A 7 -23.86 -19.02 -29.90
CA TRP A 7 -22.99 -20.10 -29.38
C TRP A 7 -22.27 -19.80 -28.07
N TYR A 8 -22.34 -18.57 -27.56
CA TYR A 8 -21.86 -18.25 -26.24
C TYR A 8 -23.05 -18.13 -25.26
N SER A 9 -23.28 -19.15 -24.47
CA SER A 9 -24.26 -19.18 -23.34
C SER A 9 -23.73 -18.37 -22.13
N GLY A 10 -22.91 -17.35 -22.33
CA GLY A 10 -22.47 -16.38 -21.33
C GLY A 10 -23.35 -15.14 -21.40
N ARG A 11 -23.93 -14.70 -20.28
CA ARG A 11 -24.59 -13.40 -20.18
C ARG A 11 -23.68 -12.32 -20.79
N VAL A 12 -24.17 -11.60 -21.78
CA VAL A 12 -23.46 -10.44 -22.35
C VAL A 12 -23.22 -9.45 -21.22
N VAL A 13 -21.96 -9.23 -20.87
CA VAL A 13 -21.58 -8.27 -19.83
C VAL A 13 -21.73 -6.87 -20.41
N ALA A 14 -22.61 -6.05 -19.83
CA ALA A 14 -22.80 -4.68 -20.29
C ALA A 14 -21.56 -3.83 -19.99
N PRO A 15 -21.13 -2.93 -20.91
CA PRO A 15 -20.03 -2.02 -20.65
C PRO A 15 -20.40 -1.00 -19.56
N GLY A 16 -19.40 -0.50 -18.83
CA GLY A 16 -19.59 0.45 -17.74
C GLY A 16 -18.28 0.93 -17.16
N PHE A 17 -18.27 1.29 -15.89
CA PHE A 17 -17.03 1.59 -15.15
C PHE A 17 -16.44 0.27 -14.61
N THR A 18 -15.19 0.00 -14.92
CA THR A 18 -14.46 -1.17 -14.45
C THR A 18 -13.21 -0.73 -13.71
N ALA A 19 -13.05 -1.17 -12.46
CA ALA A 19 -11.81 -0.99 -11.71
C ALA A 19 -11.05 -2.33 -11.62
N ILE A 20 -9.75 -2.32 -11.84
CA ILE A 20 -8.84 -3.44 -11.58
C ILE A 20 -8.10 -3.15 -10.28
N GLY A 21 -8.31 -4.00 -9.28
CA GLY A 21 -7.78 -3.86 -7.93
C GLY A 21 -8.83 -3.37 -6.93
N SER A 22 -8.94 -4.08 -5.81
CA SER A 22 -9.89 -3.81 -4.70
C SER A 22 -9.26 -3.04 -3.53
N GLY A 23 -8.09 -2.42 -3.76
CA GLY A 23 -7.47 -1.50 -2.82
C GLY A 23 -8.24 -0.18 -2.69
N PRO A 24 -7.77 0.75 -1.84
CA PRO A 24 -8.45 2.03 -1.59
C PRO A 24 -8.66 2.86 -2.86
N ALA A 25 -7.74 2.79 -3.83
CA ALA A 25 -7.89 3.49 -5.10
C ALA A 25 -9.08 2.97 -5.93
N GLY A 26 -9.14 1.66 -6.18
CA GLY A 26 -10.21 1.06 -6.98
C GLY A 26 -11.58 1.17 -6.32
N VAL A 27 -11.67 0.94 -5.00
CA VAL A 27 -12.93 1.06 -4.25
C VAL A 27 -13.42 2.50 -4.25
N SER A 28 -12.57 3.49 -3.93
CA SER A 28 -12.96 4.90 -3.93
C SER A 28 -13.36 5.41 -5.31
N ALA A 29 -12.70 4.93 -6.37
CA ALA A 29 -13.09 5.28 -7.74
C ALA A 29 -14.47 4.73 -8.11
N ALA A 30 -14.70 3.45 -7.82
CA ALA A 30 -15.98 2.79 -8.09
C ALA A 30 -17.13 3.41 -7.29
N GLU A 31 -16.94 3.67 -5.99
CA GLU A 31 -17.90 4.33 -5.11
C GLU A 31 -18.26 5.74 -5.62
N THR A 32 -17.23 6.52 -5.96
CA THR A 32 -17.39 7.89 -6.44
C THR A 32 -18.14 7.95 -7.78
N PHE A 33 -17.75 7.10 -8.73
CA PHE A 33 -18.42 7.00 -10.02
C PHE A 33 -19.88 6.56 -9.85
N ARG A 34 -20.15 5.54 -9.03
CA ARG A 34 -21.49 5.06 -8.70
C ARG A 34 -22.37 6.17 -8.14
N GLY A 35 -21.83 7.00 -7.23
CA GLY A 35 -22.57 8.14 -6.64
C GLY A 35 -23.00 9.21 -7.66
N LYS A 36 -22.35 9.25 -8.83
CA LYS A 36 -22.69 10.20 -9.93
C LYS A 36 -23.56 9.54 -11.02
N HIS A 37 -23.39 8.26 -11.25
CA HIS A 37 -24.07 7.50 -12.29
C HIS A 37 -24.75 6.24 -11.73
N PRO A 38 -25.94 6.37 -11.12
CA PRO A 38 -26.62 5.24 -10.46
C PRO A 38 -27.04 4.13 -11.43
N ASP A 39 -27.23 4.43 -12.72
CA ASP A 39 -27.74 3.49 -13.71
C ASP A 39 -26.66 2.80 -14.55
N ILE A 40 -25.41 3.30 -14.54
CA ILE A 40 -24.29 2.71 -15.30
C ILE A 40 -23.73 1.50 -14.52
N PRO A 41 -23.45 0.36 -15.17
CA PRO A 41 -22.80 -0.76 -14.52
C PRO A 41 -21.47 -0.37 -13.92
N VAL A 42 -21.20 -0.75 -12.66
CA VAL A 42 -19.93 -0.55 -11.97
C VAL A 42 -19.41 -1.87 -11.45
N ARG A 43 -18.17 -2.21 -11.74
CA ARG A 43 -17.53 -3.42 -11.26
C ARG A 43 -16.12 -3.21 -10.78
N ILE A 44 -15.69 -4.09 -9.88
CA ILE A 44 -14.32 -4.19 -9.38
C ILE A 44 -13.85 -5.62 -9.63
N LEU A 45 -12.75 -5.78 -10.36
CA LEU A 45 -12.05 -7.04 -10.59
C LEU A 45 -10.84 -7.11 -9.66
N THR A 46 -10.66 -8.21 -8.95
CA THR A 46 -9.50 -8.39 -8.08
C THR A 46 -9.09 -9.86 -7.98
N ASN A 47 -7.80 -10.13 -7.94
CA ASN A 47 -7.25 -11.46 -7.68
C ASN A 47 -7.33 -11.84 -6.18
N ASP A 48 -7.48 -10.87 -5.29
CA ASP A 48 -7.64 -11.13 -3.86
C ASP A 48 -9.03 -11.74 -3.59
N PRO A 49 -9.11 -12.93 -2.95
CA PRO A 49 -10.38 -13.56 -2.62
C PRO A 49 -11.09 -12.90 -1.43
N ALA A 50 -10.40 -12.07 -0.64
CA ALA A 50 -10.97 -11.36 0.50
C ALA A 50 -11.92 -10.23 0.05
N LEU A 51 -12.82 -9.79 0.94
CA LEU A 51 -13.51 -8.51 0.77
C LEU A 51 -12.49 -7.37 0.77
N PRO A 52 -12.75 -6.25 0.06
CA PRO A 52 -11.87 -5.09 0.09
C PRO A 52 -11.59 -4.62 1.51
N TYR A 53 -10.32 -4.52 1.87
CA TYR A 53 -9.87 -4.22 3.22
C TYR A 53 -8.81 -3.12 3.28
N ALA A 54 -8.73 -2.48 4.45
CA ALA A 54 -7.67 -1.53 4.78
C ALA A 54 -6.38 -2.30 5.13
N LYS A 55 -5.29 -2.03 4.41
CA LYS A 55 -3.98 -2.64 4.69
C LYS A 55 -3.28 -2.09 5.95
N PRO A 56 -3.41 -0.80 6.33
CA PRO A 56 -2.67 -0.26 7.48
C PRO A 56 -2.86 -0.99 8.81
N PRO A 57 -4.01 -1.58 9.15
CA PRO A 57 -4.15 -2.35 10.38
C PRO A 57 -3.39 -3.69 10.38
N LEU A 58 -3.01 -4.22 9.20
CA LEU A 58 -2.40 -5.55 9.08
C LEU A 58 -1.05 -5.65 9.81
N SER A 59 -0.21 -4.60 9.75
CA SER A 59 1.07 -4.50 10.46
C SER A 59 0.96 -3.91 11.86
N LYS A 60 -0.25 -3.53 12.29
CA LYS A 60 -0.54 -2.85 13.57
C LYS A 60 -1.48 -3.69 14.45
N ALA A 61 -2.69 -3.19 14.69
CA ALA A 61 -3.65 -3.81 15.59
C ALA A 61 -3.91 -5.29 15.27
N TYR A 62 -4.05 -5.64 13.99
CA TYR A 62 -4.29 -7.03 13.58
C TYR A 62 -3.12 -7.94 13.93
N LEU A 63 -1.88 -7.58 13.56
CA LEU A 63 -0.69 -8.38 13.89
C LEU A 63 -0.43 -8.42 15.39
N CYS A 64 -0.65 -7.31 16.09
CA CYS A 64 -0.54 -7.26 17.56
C CYS A 64 -1.58 -8.13 18.30
N GLY A 65 -2.49 -8.82 17.59
CA GLY A 65 -3.50 -9.68 18.20
C GLY A 65 -4.74 -8.95 18.71
N ARG A 66 -4.88 -7.66 18.43
CA ARG A 66 -6.03 -6.84 18.83
C ARG A 66 -7.13 -6.92 17.78
N ASP A 67 -8.35 -6.56 18.17
CA ASP A 67 -9.46 -6.41 17.24
C ASP A 67 -9.18 -5.25 16.27
N ALA A 68 -9.37 -5.50 14.98
CA ALA A 68 -9.17 -4.51 13.94
C ALA A 68 -10.32 -4.58 12.93
N LYS A 69 -10.96 -3.43 12.69
CA LYS A 69 -11.91 -3.31 11.58
C LYS A 69 -11.11 -3.22 10.29
N LEU A 70 -11.16 -4.25 9.48
CA LEU A 70 -10.42 -4.33 8.22
C LEU A 70 -11.27 -3.91 7.03
N ASP A 71 -12.53 -4.32 6.95
CA ASP A 71 -13.38 -4.11 5.78
C ASP A 71 -13.51 -2.63 5.42
N LEU A 72 -13.25 -2.29 4.16
CA LEU A 72 -13.56 -0.95 3.61
C LEU A 72 -15.07 -0.76 3.57
N HIS A 73 -15.77 -1.77 3.05
CA HIS A 73 -17.22 -1.87 3.03
C HIS A 73 -17.65 -3.31 3.29
N SER A 74 -18.83 -3.50 3.87
CA SER A 74 -19.42 -4.84 4.03
C SER A 74 -19.87 -5.42 2.66
N ALA A 75 -19.97 -6.74 2.56
CA ALA A 75 -20.50 -7.39 1.36
C ALA A 75 -21.89 -6.84 0.97
N GLY A 76 -22.76 -6.57 1.97
CA GLY A 76 -24.05 -5.98 1.75
C GLY A 76 -24.02 -4.55 1.20
N TRP A 77 -22.95 -3.79 1.44
CA TRP A 77 -22.80 -2.47 0.87
C TRP A 77 -22.62 -2.54 -0.66
N PHE A 78 -21.77 -3.43 -1.18
CA PHE A 78 -21.57 -3.61 -2.61
C PHE A 78 -22.88 -3.98 -3.33
N ALA A 79 -23.65 -4.90 -2.74
CA ALA A 79 -24.94 -5.30 -3.29
C ALA A 79 -25.94 -4.13 -3.31
N ARG A 80 -26.11 -3.40 -2.20
CA ARG A 80 -27.04 -2.26 -2.11
C ARG A 80 -26.70 -1.10 -3.04
N ASN A 81 -25.41 -0.93 -3.34
CA ASN A 81 -24.94 0.13 -4.24
C ASN A 81 -24.77 -0.35 -5.68
N ASN A 82 -25.21 -1.57 -6.03
CA ASN A 82 -25.05 -2.15 -7.36
C ASN A 82 -23.60 -2.06 -7.89
N VAL A 83 -22.61 -2.33 -7.02
CA VAL A 83 -21.21 -2.48 -7.40
C VAL A 83 -20.91 -3.96 -7.46
N GLU A 84 -20.67 -4.49 -8.68
CA GLU A 84 -20.31 -5.88 -8.89
C GLU A 84 -18.87 -6.11 -8.45
N LEU A 85 -18.67 -6.84 -7.36
CA LEU A 85 -17.35 -7.20 -6.83
C LEU A 85 -16.99 -8.63 -7.28
N ILE A 86 -16.00 -8.75 -8.16
CA ILE A 86 -15.55 -10.01 -8.75
C ILE A 86 -14.17 -10.33 -8.17
N ARG A 87 -14.13 -11.29 -7.24
CA ARG A 87 -12.95 -11.65 -6.45
C ARG A 87 -12.31 -12.96 -6.95
N GLY A 88 -11.01 -13.13 -6.67
CA GLY A 88 -10.26 -14.32 -7.09
C GLY A 88 -10.08 -14.42 -8.61
N VAL A 89 -10.12 -13.28 -9.31
CA VAL A 89 -10.00 -13.23 -10.76
C VAL A 89 -8.77 -12.43 -11.17
N THR A 90 -7.84 -13.09 -11.84
CA THR A 90 -6.66 -12.46 -12.40
C THR A 90 -7.00 -11.88 -13.78
N VAL A 91 -6.71 -10.60 -13.97
CA VAL A 91 -6.74 -9.95 -15.28
C VAL A 91 -5.46 -10.33 -16.02
N ASP A 92 -5.61 -10.79 -17.26
CA ASP A 92 -4.51 -11.20 -18.12
C ASP A 92 -3.98 -10.02 -18.96
N HIS A 93 -4.87 -9.35 -19.69
CA HIS A 93 -4.51 -8.18 -20.47
C HIS A 93 -5.70 -7.23 -20.69
N ILE A 94 -5.40 -6.07 -21.27
CA ILE A 94 -6.37 -5.02 -21.63
C ILE A 94 -6.31 -4.81 -23.13
N ASP A 95 -7.45 -4.99 -23.82
CA ASP A 95 -7.61 -4.62 -25.23
C ASP A 95 -8.16 -3.17 -25.28
N LEU A 96 -7.27 -2.22 -25.49
CA LEU A 96 -7.64 -0.79 -25.59
C LEU A 96 -8.49 -0.49 -26.82
N ALA A 97 -8.28 -1.21 -27.94
CA ALA A 97 -9.01 -0.97 -29.19
C ALA A 97 -10.47 -1.42 -29.08
N ARG A 98 -10.71 -2.55 -28.40
CA ARG A 98 -12.05 -3.07 -28.15
C ARG A 98 -12.68 -2.56 -26.87
N GLN A 99 -11.90 -1.89 -26.04
CA GLN A 99 -12.27 -1.44 -24.69
C GLN A 99 -12.74 -2.64 -23.83
N GLU A 100 -11.92 -3.69 -23.76
CA GLU A 100 -12.20 -4.92 -23.04
C GLU A 100 -11.07 -5.27 -22.07
N VAL A 101 -11.45 -5.72 -20.87
CA VAL A 101 -10.54 -6.37 -19.92
C VAL A 101 -10.71 -7.87 -20.08
N VAL A 102 -9.60 -8.58 -20.31
CA VAL A 102 -9.58 -10.03 -20.49
C VAL A 102 -8.99 -10.67 -19.22
N THR A 103 -9.68 -11.65 -18.68
CA THR A 103 -9.18 -12.40 -17.51
C THR A 103 -8.40 -13.65 -17.95
N ALA A 104 -7.55 -14.19 -17.08
CA ALA A 104 -6.82 -15.43 -17.32
C ALA A 104 -7.74 -16.63 -17.62
N GLY A 105 -9.00 -16.59 -17.15
CA GLY A 105 -10.03 -17.57 -17.51
C GLY A 105 -10.74 -17.30 -18.84
N GLY A 106 -10.29 -16.32 -19.63
CA GLY A 106 -10.86 -15.99 -20.96
C GLY A 106 -12.17 -15.20 -20.89
N ARG A 107 -12.64 -14.78 -19.71
CA ARG A 107 -13.84 -13.96 -19.61
C ARG A 107 -13.55 -12.51 -19.98
N LEU A 108 -14.45 -11.91 -20.77
CA LEU A 108 -14.36 -10.54 -21.26
C LEU A 108 -15.25 -9.60 -20.45
N TYR A 109 -14.70 -8.43 -20.10
CA TYR A 109 -15.42 -7.35 -19.43
C TYR A 109 -15.27 -6.07 -20.23
N PRO A 110 -16.25 -5.72 -21.06
CA PRO A 110 -16.23 -4.46 -21.80
C PRO A 110 -16.38 -3.28 -20.83
N TYR A 111 -15.73 -2.16 -21.15
CA TYR A 111 -15.76 -0.96 -20.33
C TYR A 111 -16.01 0.32 -21.17
N TRP A 112 -16.62 1.32 -20.55
CA TRP A 112 -16.58 2.70 -21.02
C TRP A 112 -15.47 3.49 -20.33
N HIS A 113 -15.21 3.17 -19.06
CA HIS A 113 -14.15 3.73 -18.24
C HIS A 113 -13.42 2.63 -17.51
N LEU A 114 -12.09 2.66 -17.57
CA LEU A 114 -11.23 1.69 -16.91
C LEU A 114 -10.34 2.38 -15.90
N MET A 115 -10.33 1.87 -14.65
CA MET A 115 -9.47 2.34 -13.57
C MET A 115 -8.44 1.28 -13.19
N LEU A 116 -7.15 1.60 -13.30
CA LEU A 116 -6.04 0.74 -12.91
C LEU A 116 -5.60 1.09 -11.48
N GLY A 117 -5.97 0.24 -10.54
CA GLY A 117 -5.61 0.32 -9.13
C GLY A 117 -4.81 -0.89 -8.66
N CYS A 118 -3.90 -1.43 -9.51
CA CYS A 118 -3.14 -2.65 -9.27
C CYS A 118 -2.22 -2.56 -8.04
N GLY A 119 -1.84 -1.34 -7.64
CA GLY A 119 -1.05 -1.11 -6.44
C GLY A 119 0.40 -1.56 -6.60
N ALA A 120 0.92 -2.28 -5.59
CA ALA A 120 2.30 -2.76 -5.56
C ALA A 120 2.36 -4.12 -4.87
N ASN A 121 3.32 -4.95 -5.26
CA ASN A 121 3.64 -6.25 -4.69
C ASN A 121 4.83 -6.17 -3.74
N ALA A 122 4.89 -7.06 -2.74
CA ALA A 122 6.08 -7.20 -1.91
C ALA A 122 7.27 -7.63 -2.76
N VAL A 123 8.44 -7.08 -2.48
CA VAL A 123 9.69 -7.49 -3.13
C VAL A 123 10.12 -8.84 -2.55
N PRO A 124 10.27 -9.89 -3.37
CA PRO A 124 10.79 -11.16 -2.90
C PRO A 124 12.20 -11.01 -2.31
N LEU A 125 12.51 -11.76 -1.28
CA LEU A 125 13.86 -11.82 -0.72
C LEU A 125 14.71 -12.76 -1.58
N CYS A 126 15.47 -12.21 -2.52
CA CYS A 126 16.24 -12.95 -3.52
C CYS A 126 17.60 -13.41 -2.96
N ILE A 127 17.58 -14.24 -1.93
CA ILE A 127 18.76 -14.93 -1.33
C ILE A 127 18.44 -16.42 -1.20
N PRO A 128 19.43 -17.32 -1.08
CA PRO A 128 19.18 -18.73 -0.79
C PRO A 128 18.30 -18.91 0.45
N GLY A 129 17.21 -19.67 0.33
CA GLY A 129 16.22 -19.88 1.40
C GLY A 129 15.31 -18.68 1.68
N GLY A 130 15.40 -17.58 0.90
CA GLY A 130 14.62 -16.38 1.11
C GLY A 130 13.09 -16.55 0.91
N GLU A 131 12.68 -17.61 0.21
CA GLU A 131 11.28 -18.02 0.04
C GLU A 131 10.63 -18.50 1.36
N ALA A 132 11.41 -18.89 2.37
CA ALA A 132 10.91 -19.23 3.69
C ALA A 132 10.48 -17.98 4.50
N ALA A 133 10.96 -16.81 4.15
CA ALA A 133 10.58 -15.57 4.82
C ALA A 133 9.13 -15.18 4.50
N LEU A 134 8.33 -14.95 5.54
CA LEU A 134 6.95 -14.49 5.42
C LEU A 134 6.91 -13.03 4.97
N SER A 135 6.06 -12.71 4.00
CA SER A 135 5.77 -11.33 3.63
C SER A 135 4.60 -10.76 4.44
N LEU A 136 4.41 -9.44 4.40
CA LEU A 136 3.29 -8.76 5.03
C LEU A 136 2.71 -7.70 4.08
N ARG A 137 1.95 -8.15 3.09
CA ARG A 137 1.34 -7.28 2.07
C ARG A 137 -0.16 -7.49 1.92
N SER A 138 -0.63 -8.73 2.02
CA SER A 138 -2.03 -9.12 1.90
C SER A 138 -2.65 -9.49 3.24
N PHE A 139 -3.97 -9.62 3.27
CA PHE A 139 -4.67 -10.16 4.46
C PHE A 139 -4.27 -11.61 4.71
N ALA A 140 -4.08 -12.41 3.67
CA ALA A 140 -3.61 -13.79 3.79
C ALA A 140 -2.23 -13.84 4.46
N ASP A 141 -1.27 -13.00 4.03
CA ASP A 141 0.05 -12.91 4.67
C ASP A 141 -0.08 -12.56 6.16
N ALA A 142 -0.93 -11.57 6.47
CA ALA A 142 -1.13 -11.15 7.87
C ALA A 142 -1.74 -12.26 8.73
N VAL A 143 -2.64 -13.09 8.18
CA VAL A 143 -3.19 -14.27 8.87
C VAL A 143 -2.09 -15.27 9.15
N ILE A 144 -1.28 -15.63 8.15
CA ILE A 144 -0.18 -16.60 8.28
C ILE A 144 0.82 -16.10 9.33
N LEU A 145 1.28 -14.85 9.21
CA LEU A 145 2.23 -14.27 10.15
C LEU A 145 1.68 -14.20 11.57
N ARG A 146 0.41 -13.79 11.73
CA ARG A 146 -0.24 -13.76 13.06
C ARG A 146 -0.37 -15.14 13.69
N MET A 147 -0.59 -16.17 12.89
CA MET A 147 -0.65 -17.56 13.36
C MET A 147 0.75 -18.05 13.75
N ALA A 148 1.76 -17.88 12.90
CA ALA A 148 3.13 -18.27 13.18
C ALA A 148 3.66 -17.61 14.47
N ALA A 149 3.37 -16.32 14.67
CA ALA A 149 3.77 -15.58 15.86
C ALA A 149 3.08 -16.02 17.19
N ARG A 150 2.15 -16.99 17.18
CA ARG A 150 1.52 -17.51 18.41
C ARG A 150 2.41 -18.49 19.18
N SER A 151 3.23 -19.24 18.48
CA SER A 151 4.09 -20.29 19.02
C SER A 151 5.57 -20.04 18.76
N ALA A 152 5.94 -18.85 18.27
CA ALA A 152 7.31 -18.51 17.99
C ALA A 152 8.05 -18.12 19.28
N ASP A 153 9.22 -18.72 19.50
CA ASP A 153 10.15 -18.38 20.56
C ASP A 153 11.12 -17.25 20.14
N SER A 154 11.19 -16.95 18.83
CA SER A 154 12.04 -15.90 18.26
C SER A 154 11.54 -15.40 16.91
N ALA A 155 11.87 -14.15 16.59
CA ALA A 155 11.54 -13.56 15.29
C ALA A 155 12.70 -12.73 14.73
N VAL A 156 12.90 -12.83 13.41
CA VAL A 156 13.83 -11.97 12.66
C VAL A 156 13.02 -11.19 11.61
N VAL A 157 13.12 -9.84 11.66
CA VAL A 157 12.49 -8.96 10.67
C VAL A 157 13.57 -8.37 9.79
N ILE A 158 13.50 -8.62 8.48
CA ILE A 158 14.48 -8.18 7.48
C ILE A 158 13.94 -6.94 6.78
N GLY A 159 14.60 -5.81 6.97
CA GLY A 159 14.26 -4.52 6.36
C GLY A 159 13.87 -3.44 7.37
N GLY A 160 14.56 -2.28 7.29
CA GLY A 160 14.44 -1.12 8.19
C GLY A 160 13.35 -0.11 7.79
N GLY A 161 12.38 -0.51 6.93
CA GLY A 161 11.29 0.34 6.46
C GLY A 161 10.12 0.46 7.45
N LEU A 162 9.09 1.23 7.06
CA LEU A 162 7.90 1.46 7.90
C LEU A 162 7.21 0.16 8.35
N ILE A 163 6.96 -0.76 7.41
CA ILE A 163 6.29 -2.03 7.69
C ILE A 163 7.16 -2.92 8.61
N GLY A 164 8.49 -2.93 8.37
CA GLY A 164 9.41 -3.67 9.22
C GLY A 164 9.40 -3.17 10.67
N CYS A 165 9.46 -1.85 10.86
CA CYS A 165 9.38 -1.24 12.20
C CYS A 165 8.06 -1.57 12.93
N GLU A 166 6.93 -1.47 12.21
CA GLU A 166 5.62 -1.80 12.76
C GLU A 166 5.50 -3.29 13.12
N ALA A 167 5.93 -4.18 12.22
CA ALA A 167 5.89 -5.62 12.42
C ALA A 167 6.79 -6.06 13.58
N ALA A 168 8.02 -5.55 13.65
CA ALA A 168 8.96 -5.85 14.72
C ALA A 168 8.42 -5.44 16.09
N ALA A 169 7.93 -4.21 16.22
CA ALA A 169 7.31 -3.74 17.47
C ALA A 169 6.07 -4.54 17.86
N CYS A 170 5.24 -4.95 16.87
CA CYS A 170 4.08 -5.80 17.13
C CYS A 170 4.48 -7.21 17.61
N LEU A 171 5.47 -7.84 17.00
CA LEU A 171 5.97 -9.16 17.43
C LEU A 171 6.54 -9.10 18.85
N ALA A 172 7.38 -8.08 19.12
CA ALA A 172 7.93 -7.85 20.45
C ALA A 172 6.82 -7.60 21.50
N SER A 173 5.79 -6.81 21.19
CA SER A 173 4.65 -6.56 22.09
C SER A 173 3.84 -7.81 22.43
N ARG A 174 3.95 -8.87 21.63
CA ARG A 174 3.34 -10.19 21.88
C ARG A 174 4.22 -11.10 22.71
N GLY A 175 5.39 -10.62 23.16
CA GLY A 175 6.34 -11.38 23.94
C GLY A 175 7.30 -12.25 23.09
N VAL A 176 7.33 -12.07 21.75
CA VAL A 176 8.28 -12.76 20.88
C VAL A 176 9.58 -11.96 20.83
N PRO A 177 10.72 -12.50 21.32
CA PRO A 177 12.04 -11.88 21.19
C PRO A 177 12.32 -11.57 19.71
N THR A 178 12.46 -10.27 19.38
CA THR A 178 12.49 -9.82 17.97
C THR A 178 13.80 -9.11 17.67
N THR A 179 14.51 -9.58 16.64
CA THR A 179 15.67 -8.90 16.07
C THR A 179 15.29 -8.36 14.68
N MET A 180 15.57 -7.07 14.45
CA MET A 180 15.39 -6.42 13.16
C MET A 180 16.75 -6.20 12.50
N VAL A 181 16.90 -6.63 11.25
CA VAL A 181 18.14 -6.52 10.46
C VAL A 181 17.91 -5.60 9.27
N ALA A 182 18.80 -4.62 9.07
CA ALA A 182 18.69 -3.71 7.95
C ALA A 182 20.07 -3.33 7.37
N ALA A 183 20.12 -3.15 6.05
CA ALA A 183 21.31 -2.67 5.36
C ALA A 183 21.66 -1.21 5.70
N GLU A 184 20.64 -0.41 6.04
CA GLU A 184 20.84 0.96 6.52
C GLU A 184 21.40 0.97 7.95
N GLN A 185 22.20 1.99 8.28
CA GLN A 185 22.79 2.19 9.60
C GLN A 185 21.72 2.34 10.70
N VAL A 186 20.65 3.04 10.38
CA VAL A 186 19.50 3.29 11.28
C VAL A 186 18.17 3.01 10.55
N PRO A 187 17.09 2.70 11.28
CA PRO A 187 15.77 2.48 10.65
C PRO A 187 15.28 3.74 9.92
N LEU A 188 14.60 3.56 8.79
CA LEU A 188 14.01 4.65 8.00
C LEU A 188 14.99 5.66 7.44
N GLN A 189 16.30 5.39 7.46
CA GLN A 189 17.37 6.31 7.07
C GLN A 189 17.18 6.88 5.66
N ARG A 190 16.87 6.03 4.68
CA ARG A 190 16.62 6.47 3.29
C ARG A 190 15.50 7.50 3.18
N ARG A 191 14.53 7.43 4.07
CA ARG A 191 13.32 8.25 3.97
C ARG A 191 13.40 9.51 4.80
N PHE A 192 14.01 9.43 5.98
CA PHE A 192 13.97 10.50 6.96
C PHE A 192 15.33 10.96 7.45
N GLY A 193 16.41 10.34 6.95
CA GLY A 193 17.77 10.67 7.36
C GLY A 193 18.19 10.00 8.67
N GLU A 194 19.44 10.16 9.00
CA GLU A 194 20.10 9.50 10.13
C GLU A 194 19.54 9.96 11.48
N GLN A 195 19.42 11.27 11.69
CA GLN A 195 18.93 11.83 12.95
C GLN A 195 17.53 11.33 13.36
N ALA A 196 16.61 11.29 12.39
CA ALA A 196 15.27 10.70 12.60
C ALA A 196 15.36 9.20 12.85
N GLY A 197 16.23 8.51 12.10
CA GLY A 197 16.46 7.08 12.24
C GLY A 197 16.99 6.69 13.62
N GLU A 198 17.92 7.45 14.19
CA GLU A 198 18.41 7.25 15.56
C GLU A 198 17.28 7.33 16.61
N ARG A 199 16.36 8.31 16.45
CA ARG A 199 15.19 8.41 17.34
C ARG A 199 14.24 7.22 17.17
N VAL A 200 14.07 6.73 15.94
CA VAL A 200 13.26 5.53 15.66
C VAL A 200 13.93 4.27 16.20
N ALA A 201 15.26 4.14 16.11
CA ALA A 201 16.01 3.04 16.72
C ALA A 201 15.80 2.98 18.24
N LYS A 202 15.82 4.16 18.90
CA LYS A 202 15.48 4.24 20.32
C LYS A 202 14.04 3.79 20.60
N ILE A 203 13.06 4.24 19.82
CA ILE A 203 11.66 3.81 19.98
C ILE A 203 11.55 2.29 19.84
N LEU A 204 12.23 1.67 18.86
CA LEU A 204 12.25 0.22 18.68
C LEU A 204 12.86 -0.48 19.88
N SER A 205 14.01 0.00 20.39
CA SER A 205 14.67 -0.51 21.59
C SER A 205 13.78 -0.44 22.83
N ASP A 206 13.11 0.71 23.04
CA ASP A 206 12.18 0.92 24.16
C ASP A 206 10.96 -0.02 24.08
N ASN A 207 10.63 -0.56 22.86
CA ASN A 207 9.61 -1.57 22.62
C ASN A 207 10.16 -3.02 22.57
N GLY A 208 11.41 -3.25 23.02
CA GLY A 208 11.98 -4.59 23.12
C GLY A 208 12.50 -5.17 21.80
N VAL A 209 12.68 -4.35 20.75
CA VAL A 209 13.23 -4.78 19.47
C VAL A 209 14.74 -4.54 19.46
N ARG A 210 15.52 -5.59 19.19
CA ARG A 210 16.96 -5.50 18.92
C ARG A 210 17.16 -5.08 17.46
N PHE A 211 17.75 -3.93 17.20
CA PHE A 211 18.07 -3.47 15.85
C PHE A 211 19.55 -3.75 15.49
N LEU A 212 19.77 -4.36 14.33
CA LEU A 212 21.07 -4.56 13.71
C LEU A 212 21.12 -3.79 12.38
N GLY A 213 21.73 -2.64 12.42
CA GLY A 213 21.96 -1.79 11.23
C GLY A 213 23.26 -2.14 10.51
N ALA A 214 23.45 -1.59 9.31
CA ALA A 214 24.58 -1.85 8.42
C ALA A 214 24.87 -3.36 8.26
N THR A 215 23.83 -4.18 8.24
CA THR A 215 23.91 -5.64 8.22
C THR A 215 22.91 -6.21 7.24
N THR A 216 23.31 -7.19 6.44
CA THR A 216 22.44 -7.86 5.48
C THR A 216 22.33 -9.36 5.76
N VAL A 217 21.16 -9.90 5.44
CA VAL A 217 20.96 -11.38 5.48
C VAL A 217 21.46 -11.95 4.16
N THR A 218 22.28 -12.98 4.25
CA THR A 218 22.90 -13.65 3.09
C THR A 218 22.23 -14.95 2.70
N ARG A 219 21.65 -15.66 3.68
CA ARG A 219 21.00 -16.96 3.50
C ARG A 219 20.06 -17.26 4.66
N ILE A 220 19.05 -18.07 4.41
CA ILE A 220 18.15 -18.63 5.45
C ILE A 220 18.18 -20.16 5.28
N ASP A 221 18.47 -20.87 6.36
CA ASP A 221 18.42 -22.33 6.43
C ASP A 221 17.51 -22.73 7.59
N ASP A 222 16.29 -23.15 7.28
CA ASP A 222 15.24 -23.43 8.27
C ASP A 222 15.01 -22.23 9.22
N THR A 223 15.43 -22.31 10.48
CA THR A 223 15.35 -21.23 11.46
C THR A 223 16.61 -20.37 11.55
N ASP A 224 17.70 -20.77 10.87
CA ASP A 224 18.99 -20.08 10.91
C ASP A 224 19.07 -18.97 9.85
N VAL A 225 19.20 -17.74 10.31
CA VAL A 225 19.35 -16.54 9.47
C VAL A 225 20.79 -16.08 9.50
N HIS A 226 21.51 -16.29 8.41
CA HIS A 226 22.94 -15.99 8.27
C HIS A 226 23.16 -14.53 7.83
N LEU A 227 24.08 -13.85 8.50
CA LEU A 227 24.40 -12.45 8.24
C LEU A 227 25.73 -12.33 7.47
N ASP A 228 25.93 -11.22 6.78
CA ASP A 228 27.17 -10.86 6.10
C ASP A 228 28.35 -10.66 7.06
N THR A 229 28.09 -10.41 8.33
CA THR A 229 29.10 -10.36 9.41
C THR A 229 29.64 -11.72 9.82
N GLY A 230 29.11 -12.81 9.29
CA GLY A 230 29.42 -14.20 9.70
C GLY A 230 28.62 -14.68 10.91
N ALA A 231 27.82 -13.83 11.54
CA ALA A 231 26.94 -14.23 12.64
C ALA A 231 25.68 -14.94 12.10
N THR A 232 25.08 -15.77 12.96
CA THR A 232 23.79 -16.44 12.70
C THR A 232 22.81 -16.04 13.79
N LEU A 233 21.58 -15.71 13.37
CA LEU A 233 20.43 -15.50 14.26
C LEU A 233 19.49 -16.68 14.12
N THR A 234 18.81 -17.04 15.20
CA THR A 234 17.69 -17.99 15.13
C THR A 234 16.36 -17.23 15.06
N GLY A 235 15.50 -17.61 14.13
CA GLY A 235 14.17 -17.01 13.96
C GLY A 235 13.14 -18.05 13.56
N ASP A 236 12.29 -18.47 14.52
CA ASP A 236 11.14 -19.34 14.21
C ASP A 236 10.16 -18.65 13.26
N VAL A 237 10.16 -17.32 13.29
CA VAL A 237 9.44 -16.47 12.34
C VAL A 237 10.42 -15.51 11.68
N VAL A 238 10.59 -15.63 10.38
CA VAL A 238 11.37 -14.68 9.57
C VAL A 238 10.41 -13.86 8.72
N VAL A 239 10.48 -12.54 8.83
CA VAL A 239 9.62 -11.61 8.07
C VAL A 239 10.45 -10.82 7.07
N SER A 240 10.09 -10.88 5.78
CA SER A 240 10.65 -10.01 4.74
C SER A 240 9.83 -8.73 4.63
N ALA A 241 10.45 -7.60 4.99
CA ALA A 241 9.91 -6.24 4.89
C ALA A 241 10.83 -5.34 4.05
N THR A 242 11.40 -5.89 2.97
CA THR A 242 12.43 -5.27 2.11
C THR A 242 11.88 -4.29 1.09
N GLY A 243 10.58 -3.99 1.16
CA GLY A 243 9.93 -3.00 0.33
C GLY A 243 8.85 -3.56 -0.60
N VAL A 244 8.31 -2.68 -1.42
CA VAL A 244 7.28 -3.01 -2.42
C VAL A 244 7.71 -2.51 -3.79
N ARG A 245 7.22 -3.16 -4.85
CA ARG A 245 7.38 -2.73 -6.24
C ARG A 245 6.00 -2.51 -6.85
N PRO A 246 5.75 -1.34 -7.45
CA PRO A 246 4.53 -1.10 -8.22
C PRO A 246 4.33 -2.16 -9.30
N ASP A 247 3.08 -2.43 -9.64
CA ASP A 247 2.73 -3.47 -10.61
C ASP A 247 2.06 -2.87 -11.87
N PRO A 248 2.84 -2.30 -12.79
CA PRO A 248 2.33 -1.68 -14.00
C PRO A 248 2.18 -2.64 -15.18
N HIS A 249 2.38 -3.97 -15.04
CA HIS A 249 2.49 -4.90 -16.17
C HIS A 249 1.29 -4.79 -17.13
N LEU A 250 0.05 -4.73 -16.63
CA LEU A 250 -1.14 -4.56 -17.48
C LEU A 250 -1.09 -3.28 -18.33
N ALA A 251 -0.54 -2.21 -17.78
CA ALA A 251 -0.40 -0.95 -18.49
C ALA A 251 0.73 -0.99 -19.53
N VAL A 252 1.86 -1.61 -19.18
CA VAL A 252 3.00 -1.82 -20.11
C VAL A 252 2.56 -2.67 -21.29
N ASP A 253 1.88 -3.79 -21.04
CA ASP A 253 1.42 -4.72 -22.08
C ASP A 253 0.34 -4.07 -22.98
N ALA A 254 -0.45 -3.16 -22.43
CA ALA A 254 -1.43 -2.37 -23.18
C ALA A 254 -0.81 -1.16 -23.92
N GLY A 255 0.49 -0.88 -23.77
CA GLY A 255 1.16 0.24 -24.41
C GLY A 255 0.88 1.61 -23.78
N LEU A 256 0.49 1.67 -22.49
CA LEU A 256 0.33 2.93 -21.78
C LEU A 256 1.69 3.52 -21.38
N ASP A 257 1.75 4.85 -21.27
CA ASP A 257 2.95 5.54 -20.83
C ASP A 257 3.32 5.14 -19.39
N THR A 258 4.55 4.71 -19.22
CA THR A 258 5.11 4.38 -17.91
C THR A 258 6.44 5.08 -17.66
N SER A 259 6.73 5.38 -16.42
CA SER A 259 8.01 5.94 -15.97
C SER A 259 8.29 5.47 -14.54
N ASP A 260 9.54 5.14 -14.25
CA ASP A 260 9.98 4.73 -12.94
C ASP A 260 9.16 3.54 -12.36
N GLY A 261 8.81 2.60 -13.25
CA GLY A 261 8.00 1.43 -12.90
C GLY A 261 6.54 1.75 -12.51
N ARG A 262 6.01 2.91 -12.93
CA ARG A 262 4.64 3.37 -12.64
C ARG A 262 3.94 3.88 -13.89
N ILE A 263 2.64 3.87 -13.86
CA ILE A 263 1.77 4.42 -14.91
C ILE A 263 1.77 5.95 -14.79
N VAL A 264 2.15 6.63 -15.87
CA VAL A 264 2.15 8.10 -15.91
C VAL A 264 0.72 8.61 -16.02
N VAL A 265 0.34 9.51 -15.10
CA VAL A 265 -0.98 10.15 -15.15
C VAL A 265 -0.88 11.66 -14.92
N ASP A 266 -1.88 12.38 -15.43
CA ASP A 266 -2.04 13.81 -15.19
C ASP A 266 -2.64 14.10 -13.79
N GLU A 267 -2.95 15.36 -13.53
CA GLU A 267 -3.58 15.82 -12.28
C GLU A 267 -5.01 15.33 -12.08
N HIS A 268 -5.64 14.84 -13.13
CA HIS A 268 -6.99 14.26 -13.16
C HIS A 268 -6.98 12.73 -13.14
N MET A 269 -5.81 12.11 -13.05
CA MET A 269 -5.58 10.66 -13.09
C MET A 269 -5.77 10.01 -14.47
N HIS A 270 -5.81 10.79 -15.59
CA HIS A 270 -5.80 10.21 -16.92
C HIS A 270 -4.45 9.59 -17.26
N THR A 271 -4.48 8.43 -17.89
CA THR A 271 -3.33 7.82 -18.57
C THR A 271 -3.18 8.37 -19.99
N SER A 272 -2.20 7.84 -20.75
CA SER A 272 -2.05 8.15 -22.18
C SER A 272 -3.19 7.62 -23.05
N ALA A 273 -4.03 6.71 -22.56
CA ALA A 273 -5.18 6.19 -23.30
C ALA A 273 -6.49 6.85 -22.84
N ARG A 274 -7.37 7.10 -23.83
CA ARG A 274 -8.68 7.69 -23.57
C ARG A 274 -9.55 6.80 -22.67
N ASN A 275 -10.20 7.40 -21.68
CA ASN A 275 -11.09 6.73 -20.72
C ASN A 275 -10.40 5.66 -19.85
N VAL A 276 -9.07 5.71 -19.75
CA VAL A 276 -8.27 4.86 -18.87
C VAL A 276 -7.57 5.74 -17.83
N TYR A 277 -7.72 5.35 -16.57
CA TYR A 277 -7.23 6.08 -15.40
C TYR A 277 -6.32 5.18 -14.56
N ALA A 278 -5.41 5.76 -13.80
CA ALA A 278 -4.64 5.00 -12.81
C ALA A 278 -4.49 5.79 -11.51
N ALA A 279 -4.43 5.09 -10.36
CA ALA A 279 -4.26 5.72 -9.06
C ALA A 279 -3.64 4.77 -8.02
N GLY A 280 -3.11 5.36 -6.95
CA GLY A 280 -2.44 4.66 -5.86
C GLY A 280 -0.99 4.31 -6.18
N ASP A 281 -0.44 3.29 -5.53
CA ASP A 281 0.99 2.95 -5.58
C ASP A 281 1.51 2.73 -7.01
N VAL A 282 0.64 2.27 -7.92
CA VAL A 282 0.97 2.02 -9.33
C VAL A 282 1.10 3.29 -10.16
N ALA A 283 0.60 4.43 -9.70
CA ALA A 283 0.55 5.67 -10.45
C ALA A 283 1.72 6.62 -10.13
N LEU A 284 2.25 7.26 -11.16
CA LEU A 284 3.13 8.42 -11.08
C LEU A 284 2.31 9.65 -11.47
N ALA A 285 1.68 10.28 -10.50
CA ALA A 285 0.65 11.28 -10.72
C ALA A 285 1.19 12.71 -10.64
N TYR A 286 0.74 13.58 -11.55
CA TYR A 286 1.04 15.00 -11.47
C TYR A 286 0.28 15.64 -10.31
N ASN A 287 1.00 16.34 -9.44
CA ASN A 287 0.41 17.08 -8.33
C ASN A 287 0.54 18.58 -8.60
N VAL A 288 -0.60 19.26 -8.67
CA VAL A 288 -0.65 20.70 -9.04
C VAL A 288 0.08 21.57 -8.02
N ALA A 289 0.00 21.24 -6.72
CA ALA A 289 0.66 22.04 -5.69
C ALA A 289 2.18 21.79 -5.64
N ALA A 290 2.63 20.60 -6.03
CA ALA A 290 4.05 20.29 -6.15
C ALA A 290 4.65 20.76 -7.49
N GLY A 291 3.82 21.08 -8.49
CA GLY A 291 4.25 21.44 -9.85
C GLY A 291 4.96 20.33 -10.61
N ARG A 292 4.88 19.09 -10.15
CA ARG A 292 5.59 17.93 -10.71
C ARG A 292 4.86 16.61 -10.44
N ARG A 293 5.28 15.55 -11.11
CA ARG A 293 4.84 14.19 -10.77
C ARG A 293 5.49 13.72 -9.51
N ILE A 294 4.70 13.08 -8.62
CA ILE A 294 5.19 12.52 -7.36
C ILE A 294 4.67 11.10 -7.17
N ARG A 295 5.43 10.32 -6.42
CA ARG A 295 5.05 8.98 -5.94
C ARG A 295 4.25 9.13 -4.66
N ALA A 296 3.14 8.44 -4.54
CA ALA A 296 2.34 8.42 -3.33
C ALA A 296 2.02 6.96 -2.96
N GLU A 297 2.74 6.43 -1.99
CA GLU A 297 2.63 5.04 -1.53
C GLU A 297 1.91 4.96 -0.18
N HIS A 298 0.79 5.67 -0.07
CA HIS A 298 0.00 5.64 1.14
C HIS A 298 -1.48 5.49 0.82
N TRP A 299 -2.16 4.73 1.66
CA TRP A 299 -3.54 4.33 1.47
C TRP A 299 -4.53 5.51 1.37
N ARG A 300 -4.29 6.62 2.11
CA ARG A 300 -5.14 7.82 2.03
C ARG A 300 -4.98 8.54 0.70
N ASP A 301 -3.74 8.64 0.21
CA ASP A 301 -3.46 9.25 -1.10
C ASP A 301 -4.03 8.40 -2.21
N ALA A 302 -3.91 7.07 -2.12
CA ALA A 302 -4.52 6.13 -3.06
C ALA A 302 -6.04 6.28 -3.11
N ALA A 303 -6.71 6.41 -1.96
CA ALA A 303 -8.15 6.63 -1.89
C ALA A 303 -8.54 7.99 -2.51
N GLN A 304 -7.77 9.06 -2.24
CA GLN A 304 -8.02 10.38 -2.80
C GLN A 304 -7.83 10.40 -4.33
N GLN A 305 -6.73 9.83 -4.82
CA GLN A 305 -6.48 9.71 -6.26
C GLN A 305 -7.59 8.88 -6.93
N GLY A 306 -7.99 7.76 -6.31
CA GLY A 306 -9.12 6.95 -6.79
C GLY A 306 -10.43 7.75 -6.86
N ARG A 307 -10.73 8.56 -5.84
CA ARG A 307 -11.89 9.46 -5.86
C ARG A 307 -11.82 10.46 -7.03
N ILE A 308 -10.65 11.05 -7.27
CA ILE A 308 -10.44 11.97 -8.40
C ILE A 308 -10.66 11.23 -9.73
N ALA A 309 -10.08 10.03 -9.91
CA ALA A 309 -10.30 9.21 -11.09
C ALA A 309 -11.79 8.90 -11.32
N GLY A 310 -12.52 8.54 -10.26
CA GLY A 310 -13.96 8.31 -10.31
C GLY A 310 -14.78 9.54 -10.69
N LEU A 311 -14.43 10.72 -10.17
CA LEU A 311 -15.06 11.99 -10.55
C LEU A 311 -14.75 12.36 -12.00
N THR A 312 -13.49 12.23 -12.41
CA THR A 312 -13.06 12.52 -13.79
C THR A 312 -13.79 11.62 -14.79
N ALA A 313 -13.88 10.32 -14.51
CA ALA A 313 -14.65 9.37 -15.31
C ALA A 313 -16.15 9.74 -15.35
N ALA A 314 -16.67 10.33 -14.29
CA ALA A 314 -18.06 10.80 -14.19
C ALA A 314 -18.30 12.16 -14.85
N GLY A 315 -17.30 12.76 -15.51
CA GLY A 315 -17.43 14.08 -16.16
C GLY A 315 -17.37 15.27 -15.19
N VAL A 316 -16.91 15.07 -13.96
CA VAL A 316 -16.73 16.10 -12.93
C VAL A 316 -15.24 16.17 -12.55
N PRO A 317 -14.37 16.74 -13.39
CA PRO A 317 -12.93 16.72 -13.19
C PRO A 317 -12.52 17.51 -11.95
N GLU A 318 -11.68 16.88 -11.11
CA GLU A 318 -11.01 17.47 -9.96
C GLU A 318 -9.52 17.25 -10.10
N VAL A 319 -8.68 18.14 -9.55
CA VAL A 319 -7.24 18.04 -9.64
C VAL A 319 -6.62 17.55 -8.33
N TRP A 320 -5.56 16.75 -8.42
CA TRP A 320 -4.81 16.35 -7.27
C TRP A 320 -3.81 17.44 -6.84
N ARG A 321 -4.05 18.03 -5.67
CA ARG A 321 -3.24 19.12 -5.10
C ARG A 321 -2.86 18.92 -3.62
N LYS A 322 -3.36 17.86 -3.00
CA LYS A 322 -3.10 17.62 -1.58
C LYS A 322 -1.64 17.21 -1.38
N VAL A 323 -1.00 17.78 -0.34
CA VAL A 323 0.31 17.33 0.12
C VAL A 323 0.17 15.91 0.67
N PRO A 324 0.94 14.93 0.20
CA PRO A 324 0.92 13.57 0.72
C PRO A 324 1.20 13.53 2.22
N GLU A 325 0.46 12.68 2.92
CA GLU A 325 0.62 12.48 4.34
C GLU A 325 0.46 11.01 4.72
N PHE A 326 1.21 10.56 5.72
CA PHE A 326 1.01 9.22 6.28
C PHE A 326 1.24 9.19 7.78
N CYS A 327 0.79 8.12 8.42
CA CYS A 327 1.14 7.80 9.79
C CYS A 327 1.62 6.34 9.89
N CYS A 328 2.63 6.13 10.75
CA CYS A 328 3.20 4.86 11.14
C CYS A 328 3.12 4.75 12.65
N THR A 329 2.84 3.56 13.19
CA THR A 329 2.76 3.34 14.63
C THR A 329 3.77 2.26 15.02
N ILE A 330 4.71 2.61 15.90
CA ILE A 330 5.75 1.71 16.43
C ILE A 330 5.54 1.63 17.94
N GLY A 331 5.03 0.50 18.41
CA GLY A 331 4.58 0.38 19.79
C GLY A 331 3.49 1.40 20.11
N GLU A 332 3.75 2.28 21.08
CA GLU A 332 2.85 3.38 21.45
C GLU A 332 3.18 4.70 20.74
N SER A 333 4.29 4.76 20.01
CA SER A 333 4.70 5.97 19.30
C SER A 333 4.02 6.06 17.94
N THR A 334 3.54 7.26 17.60
CA THR A 334 2.97 7.55 16.28
C THR A 334 3.85 8.54 15.54
N LEU A 335 4.39 8.12 14.39
CA LEU A 335 5.08 8.95 13.44
C LEU A 335 4.09 9.49 12.43
N LYS A 336 4.05 10.80 12.22
CA LYS A 336 3.24 11.47 11.18
C LYS A 336 4.17 12.24 10.27
N TYR A 337 4.07 11.98 8.98
CA TYR A 337 4.81 12.70 7.96
C TYR A 337 3.84 13.41 7.02
N ARG A 338 4.20 14.62 6.63
CA ARG A 338 3.55 15.38 5.58
C ARG A 338 4.61 16.06 4.74
N GLY A 339 4.63 15.82 3.43
CA GLY A 339 5.66 16.39 2.56
C GLY A 339 5.66 15.79 1.16
N TRP A 340 6.58 16.31 0.33
CA TRP A 340 6.64 16.01 -1.11
C TRP A 340 7.47 14.77 -1.46
N GLY A 341 8.10 14.12 -0.48
CA GLY A 341 8.95 12.95 -0.70
C GLY A 341 10.33 13.10 -0.08
N VAL A 342 11.33 12.42 -0.68
CA VAL A 342 12.69 12.30 -0.14
C VAL A 342 13.67 13.35 -0.66
N ASP A 343 13.24 14.25 -1.52
CA ASP A 343 14.12 15.25 -2.15
C ASP A 343 14.33 16.44 -1.19
N TYR A 344 15.22 16.28 -0.21
CA TYR A 344 15.64 17.34 0.70
C TYR A 344 17.17 17.38 0.80
N ASP A 345 17.74 18.56 1.02
CA ASP A 345 19.16 18.80 1.22
C ASP A 345 19.51 19.17 2.68
N HIS A 346 18.51 19.60 3.44
CA HIS A 346 18.66 19.94 4.84
C HIS A 346 17.56 19.34 5.72
N ALA A 347 17.95 18.85 6.91
CA ALA A 347 17.03 18.32 7.91
C ALA A 347 17.38 18.88 9.30
N ARG A 348 16.37 19.45 9.97
CA ARG A 348 16.54 20.01 11.33
C ARG A 348 15.65 19.29 12.31
N LEU A 349 16.27 18.57 13.24
CA LEU A 349 15.59 17.87 14.33
C LEU A 349 15.38 18.78 15.52
N VAL A 350 14.20 18.70 16.13
CA VAL A 350 13.81 19.37 17.36
C VAL A 350 13.22 18.34 18.31
N ASP A 351 13.86 18.12 19.44
CA ASP A 351 13.34 17.25 20.50
C ASP A 351 12.28 17.96 21.32
N HIS A 352 11.25 17.23 21.72
CA HIS A 352 10.17 17.67 22.62
C HIS A 352 10.10 16.74 23.83
N ARG A 353 9.33 17.15 24.86
CA ARG A 353 9.13 16.33 26.05
C ARG A 353 8.60 14.92 25.72
N ASP A 354 7.66 14.83 24.77
CA ASP A 354 6.94 13.60 24.45
C ASP A 354 7.15 13.18 22.97
N GLY A 355 8.35 13.44 22.42
CA GLY A 355 8.67 13.08 21.05
C GLY A 355 9.66 14.00 20.35
N PHE A 356 9.59 14.08 19.03
CA PHE A 356 10.46 14.95 18.23
C PHE A 356 9.76 15.41 16.95
N THR A 357 10.30 16.46 16.33
CA THR A 357 9.91 16.94 15.00
C THR A 357 11.15 17.08 14.13
N VAL A 358 11.09 16.66 12.88
CA VAL A 358 12.12 16.94 11.87
C VAL A 358 11.50 17.76 10.75
N TYR A 359 12.11 18.90 10.46
CA TYR A 359 11.76 19.76 9.34
C TYR A 359 12.73 19.47 8.19
N TYR A 360 12.19 19.27 6.99
CA TYR A 360 12.95 18.99 5.78
C TYR A 360 12.83 20.16 4.83
N GLU A 361 13.96 20.61 4.30
CA GLU A 361 14.06 21.72 3.37
C GLU A 361 14.84 21.30 2.13
N SER A 362 14.54 21.93 1.00
CA SER A 362 15.28 21.78 -0.26
C SER A 362 15.47 23.17 -0.84
N ALA A 363 16.73 23.58 -1.06
CA ALA A 363 17.11 24.93 -1.50
C ALA A 363 16.51 26.06 -0.64
N GLY A 364 16.31 25.81 0.67
CA GLY A 364 15.70 26.73 1.63
C GLY A 364 14.17 26.69 1.69
N ASP A 365 13.50 25.97 0.82
CA ASP A 365 12.06 25.82 0.85
C ASP A 365 11.62 24.60 1.67
N PRO A 366 10.56 24.69 2.51
CA PRO A 366 10.07 23.55 3.28
C PRO A 366 9.42 22.50 2.38
N VAL A 367 9.96 21.28 2.39
CA VAL A 367 9.48 20.15 1.56
C VAL A 367 8.82 19.05 2.37
N GLY A 368 8.98 19.04 3.70
CA GLY A 368 8.34 18.04 4.54
C GLY A 368 8.52 18.28 6.03
N VAL A 369 7.67 17.60 6.80
CA VAL A 369 7.77 17.56 8.27
C VAL A 369 7.43 16.17 8.76
N LEU A 370 8.27 15.64 9.64
CA LEU A 370 8.03 14.40 10.38
C LEU A 370 7.84 14.76 11.85
N THR A 371 6.76 14.29 12.47
CA THR A 371 6.56 14.38 13.92
C THR A 371 6.44 12.98 14.49
N ALA A 372 7.07 12.74 15.61
CA ALA A 372 6.84 11.56 16.43
C ALA A 372 6.31 11.99 17.79
N SER A 373 5.25 11.33 18.24
CA SER A 373 4.67 11.55 19.58
C SER A 373 4.38 10.19 20.22
N LEU A 374 4.60 10.10 21.52
CA LEU A 374 4.07 9.00 22.31
C LEU A 374 2.54 9.12 22.30
N SER A 375 1.85 8.08 21.87
CA SER A 375 0.39 8.01 22.00
C SER A 375 0.05 7.85 23.48
N CYS A 376 -0.29 8.95 24.12
CA CYS A 376 -0.93 8.87 25.44
C CYS A 376 -2.21 8.04 25.27
N GLY A 377 -2.34 6.95 26.01
CA GLY A 377 -3.46 6.00 25.90
C GLY A 377 -4.82 6.62 26.23
N THR A 378 -5.37 7.38 25.29
CA THR A 378 -6.75 7.83 25.29
C THR A 378 -7.43 7.28 24.04
N SER A 379 -8.39 6.39 24.33
CA SER A 379 -9.36 5.84 23.39
C SER A 379 -9.92 6.92 22.45
N ASN A 380 -9.50 6.93 21.19
CA ASN A 380 -10.07 7.80 20.15
C ASN A 380 -11.42 7.23 19.67
N THR A 381 -12.47 7.42 20.48
CA THR A 381 -13.89 7.23 20.08
C THR A 381 -14.57 8.53 19.67
N ALA A 382 -13.82 9.60 19.38
CA ALA A 382 -14.42 10.92 19.12
C ALA A 382 -13.80 11.61 17.91
N GLN A 383 -13.98 11.06 16.68
CA GLN A 383 -13.84 11.88 15.45
C GLN A 383 -14.53 11.22 14.23
N ALA A 384 -15.75 10.74 14.43
CA ALA A 384 -16.64 10.32 13.34
C ALA A 384 -17.97 11.08 13.34
N ARG A 385 -18.01 12.32 13.86
CA ARG A 385 -19.19 13.18 13.80
C ARG A 385 -18.80 14.62 13.50
N SER A 386 -18.49 14.91 12.24
CA SER A 386 -18.71 16.24 11.64
C SER A 386 -18.31 16.20 10.17
N ALA A 387 -19.18 15.70 9.33
CA ALA A 387 -19.34 16.07 7.93
C ALA A 387 -20.75 15.61 7.55
N ARG A 388 -21.70 16.49 7.87
CA ARG A 388 -22.97 16.53 7.16
C ARG A 388 -22.86 17.51 6.02
#